data_3dcb2ad67e554c8dc4202d12101164cc
#
_entry.id   3dcb2ad67e554c8dc4202d12101164cc
#
_cell.length_a   1.000
_cell.length_b   1.000
_cell.length_c   1.000
_cell.angle_alpha   90.00
_cell.angle_beta   90.00
_cell.angle_gamma   90.00
#
_symmetry.space_group_name_H-M   'P 1'
#
loop_
_entity.id
_entity.type
_entity.pdbx_description
1 polymer ?
#
loop_
_entity_poly.entity_id
_entity_poly.type
_entity_poly.pdbx_seq_one_letter_code
_entity_poly.pdbx_strand_id
1 'polypeptide(L)'
;MAGVIYQDAINVIPSDTINIPQPGIIISGTNTAAPGTTLTDVGKGFTNLETNPKGFNIVGGSVVYDSAGAIAEVEKVVDSDNIELLSAIAAGTYEIYNGSYTTTNFKSDGFSLYITGAGNLSVVTVFGNTVVIPVLANSFLDLQVIRVNATGTTATGIIALQIQD
;
A
#
# COMPACT_ATOMS: atom_id res chain seq x y z
N MET A 1 -8.45 12.29 28.79
CA MET A 1 -8.11 11.24 27.79
C MET A 1 -7.43 11.94 26.65
N ALA A 2 -6.18 11.59 26.33
CA ALA A 2 -5.58 12.02 25.08
C ALA A 2 -6.28 11.25 23.94
N GLY A 3 -6.83 11.97 22.96
CA GLY A 3 -7.43 11.33 21.78
C GLY A 3 -6.33 10.71 20.94
N VAL A 4 -6.63 9.61 20.25
CA VAL A 4 -5.74 9.04 19.25
C VAL A 4 -5.57 10.07 18.13
N ILE A 5 -4.32 10.42 17.81
CA ILE A 5 -3.99 11.33 16.71
C ILE A 5 -3.49 10.46 15.54
N TYR A 6 -4.10 10.63 14.37
CA TYR A 6 -3.65 10.00 13.16
C TYR A 6 -2.73 10.95 12.40
N GLN A 7 -1.57 10.44 11.95
CA GLN A 7 -0.58 11.24 11.21
C GLN A 7 -0.86 11.27 9.72
N ASP A 8 -1.31 10.16 9.18
CA ASP A 8 -1.50 10.01 7.73
C ASP A 8 -2.51 8.89 7.43
N ALA A 9 -2.96 8.83 6.19
CA ALA A 9 -3.96 7.88 5.73
C ALA A 9 -3.66 7.40 4.31
N ILE A 10 -4.02 6.16 4.01
CA ILE A 10 -3.90 5.57 2.67
C ILE A 10 -5.14 4.76 2.34
N ASN A 11 -5.61 4.87 1.09
CA ASN A 11 -6.62 3.96 0.58
C ASN A 11 -6.04 2.55 0.48
N VAL A 12 -6.75 1.57 1.00
CA VAL A 12 -6.30 0.18 0.99
C VAL A 12 -6.82 -0.53 -0.25
N ILE A 13 -5.90 -1.09 -1.02
CA ILE A 13 -6.20 -2.10 -2.03
C ILE A 13 -6.01 -3.47 -1.34
N PRO A 14 -7.08 -4.26 -1.13
CA PRO A 14 -6.96 -5.56 -0.48
C PRO A 14 -6.06 -6.52 -1.27
N SER A 15 -5.17 -7.24 -0.57
CA SER A 15 -4.24 -8.21 -1.16
C SER A 15 -4.02 -9.37 -0.20
N ASP A 16 -3.93 -10.58 -0.71
CA ASP A 16 -3.66 -11.76 0.12
C ASP A 16 -2.17 -11.91 0.48
N THR A 17 -1.29 -11.15 -0.18
CA THR A 17 0.17 -11.29 -0.05
C THR A 17 0.88 -9.99 0.34
N ILE A 18 0.37 -8.83 -0.06
CA ILE A 18 1.03 -7.54 0.12
C ILE A 18 0.41 -6.82 1.32
N ASN A 19 1.23 -6.40 2.27
CA ASN A 19 0.80 -5.62 3.42
C ASN A 19 0.48 -4.17 3.01
N ILE A 20 -0.29 -3.47 3.84
CA ILE A 20 -0.57 -2.04 3.67
C ILE A 20 0.77 -1.29 3.67
N PRO A 21 1.08 -0.52 2.61
CA PRO A 21 2.32 0.24 2.57
C PRO A 21 2.29 1.43 3.53
N GLN A 22 3.45 2.01 3.79
CA GLN A 22 3.53 3.26 4.55
C GLN A 22 2.83 4.38 3.77
N PRO A 23 1.98 5.17 4.41
CA PRO A 23 1.38 6.34 3.78
C PRO A 23 2.46 7.31 3.29
N GLY A 24 2.13 8.03 2.24
CA GLY A 24 3.02 9.01 1.63
C GLY A 24 3.67 8.49 0.35
N ILE A 25 3.19 9.04 -0.75
CA ILE A 25 3.66 8.73 -2.10
C ILE A 25 5.14 9.12 -2.21
N ILE A 26 6.01 8.17 -2.61
CA ILE A 26 7.40 8.45 -2.97
C ILE A 26 7.43 9.18 -4.30
N ILE A 27 6.79 8.59 -5.29
CA ILE A 27 6.72 9.12 -6.66
C ILE A 27 5.41 8.65 -7.30
N SER A 28 4.89 9.43 -8.24
CA SER A 28 3.74 9.07 -9.07
C SER A 28 4.04 9.38 -10.54
N GLY A 29 3.38 8.70 -11.45
CA GLY A 29 3.59 8.90 -12.87
C GLY A 29 2.62 8.14 -13.75
N THR A 30 3.04 7.86 -14.98
CA THR A 30 2.24 7.14 -15.97
C THR A 30 3.03 5.97 -16.53
N ASN A 31 2.56 4.76 -16.26
CA ASN A 31 3.10 3.54 -16.89
C ASN A 31 2.69 3.49 -18.35
N THR A 32 3.64 3.54 -19.25
CA THR A 32 3.45 3.47 -20.70
C THR A 32 3.64 2.05 -21.25
N ALA A 33 4.12 1.12 -20.44
CA ALA A 33 4.24 -0.28 -20.83
C ALA A 33 2.85 -0.93 -21.02
N ALA A 34 2.80 -1.98 -21.83
CA ALA A 34 1.65 -2.85 -21.88
C ALA A 34 1.43 -3.50 -20.50
N PRO A 35 0.19 -3.92 -20.18
CA PRO A 35 -0.07 -4.61 -18.92
C PRO A 35 0.92 -5.77 -18.69
N GLY A 36 1.57 -5.80 -17.54
CA GLY A 36 2.62 -6.78 -17.25
C GLY A 36 3.40 -6.44 -15.98
N THR A 37 4.51 -7.14 -15.80
CA THR A 37 5.39 -6.98 -14.64
C THR A 37 6.49 -5.93 -14.85
N THR A 38 6.47 -5.18 -15.94
CA THR A 38 7.36 -4.05 -16.17
C THR A 38 6.58 -2.75 -16.08
N LEU A 39 7.03 -1.84 -15.25
CA LEU A 39 6.56 -0.45 -15.21
C LEU A 39 7.58 0.39 -15.96
N THR A 40 7.13 1.10 -17.01
CA THR A 40 7.97 2.02 -17.79
C THR A 40 7.39 3.44 -17.73
N ASP A 41 8.22 4.39 -17.31
CA ASP A 41 7.90 5.83 -17.29
C ASP A 41 9.13 6.61 -17.74
N VAL A 42 9.19 6.93 -19.02
CA VAL A 42 10.36 7.53 -19.68
C VAL A 42 10.66 8.92 -19.11
N GLY A 43 11.92 9.12 -18.71
CA GLY A 43 12.38 10.37 -18.13
C GLY A 43 12.05 10.53 -16.64
N LYS A 44 11.56 9.47 -15.97
CA LYS A 44 11.14 9.53 -14.58
C LYS A 44 12.31 9.64 -13.61
N GLY A 45 13.42 8.99 -13.91
CA GLY A 45 14.61 9.03 -13.08
C GLY A 45 14.52 8.14 -11.85
N PHE A 46 14.04 6.92 -11.98
CA PHE A 46 13.86 5.98 -10.84
C PHE A 46 15.17 5.71 -10.07
N THR A 47 16.32 5.82 -10.73
CA THR A 47 17.63 5.66 -10.13
C THR A 47 18.18 6.95 -9.53
N ASN A 48 17.54 8.10 -9.78
CA ASN A 48 18.03 9.40 -9.33
C ASN A 48 17.35 9.83 -8.03
N LEU A 49 18.11 9.88 -6.95
CA LEU A 49 17.69 10.32 -5.64
C LEU A 49 17.19 11.78 -5.61
N GLU A 50 17.78 12.63 -6.45
CA GLU A 50 17.47 14.06 -6.48
C GLU A 50 16.05 14.34 -7.02
N THR A 51 15.49 13.43 -7.80
CA THR A 51 14.11 13.54 -8.32
C THR A 51 13.06 13.04 -7.34
N ASN A 52 13.47 12.38 -6.26
CA ASN A 52 12.54 11.91 -5.22
C ASN A 52 12.30 13.03 -4.19
N PRO A 53 11.13 13.66 -4.16
CA PRO A 53 10.86 14.82 -3.31
C PRO A 53 10.89 14.52 -1.80
N LYS A 54 10.90 13.25 -1.40
CA LYS A 54 10.92 12.81 0.00
C LYS A 54 12.25 12.18 0.43
N GLY A 55 13.23 12.06 -0.46
CA GLY A 55 14.52 11.47 -0.15
C GLY A 55 14.51 9.95 0.07
N PHE A 56 13.43 9.27 -0.30
CA PHE A 56 13.31 7.82 -0.22
C PHE A 56 13.62 7.18 -1.56
N ASN A 57 14.43 6.14 -1.56
CA ASN A 57 14.70 5.34 -2.74
C ASN A 57 13.56 4.37 -3.01
N ILE A 58 13.27 4.15 -4.29
CA ILE A 58 12.52 2.98 -4.71
C ILE A 58 13.46 1.79 -4.60
N VAL A 59 13.06 0.78 -3.85
CA VAL A 59 13.82 -0.45 -3.60
C VAL A 59 12.92 -1.67 -3.74
N GLY A 60 13.51 -2.85 -3.80
CA GLY A 60 12.74 -4.10 -3.70
C GLY A 60 11.86 -4.09 -2.45
N GLY A 61 10.58 -4.43 -2.63
CA GLY A 61 9.56 -4.33 -1.58
C GLY A 61 8.82 -2.99 -1.50
N SER A 62 9.22 -1.95 -2.25
CA SER A 62 8.35 -0.78 -2.47
C SER A 62 7.04 -1.23 -3.13
N VAL A 63 5.94 -0.55 -2.84
CA VAL A 63 4.60 -0.98 -3.30
C VAL A 63 4.06 0.00 -4.33
N VAL A 64 3.59 -0.54 -5.44
CA VAL A 64 2.97 0.20 -6.54
C VAL A 64 1.46 0.00 -6.50
N TYR A 65 0.72 1.09 -6.53
CA TYR A 65 -0.72 1.13 -6.77
C TYR A 65 -0.96 1.67 -8.18
N ASP A 66 -1.76 0.98 -8.98
CA ASP A 66 -2.19 1.49 -10.28
C ASP A 66 -3.61 2.06 -10.22
N SER A 67 -3.96 2.86 -11.21
CA SER A 67 -5.29 3.46 -11.32
C SER A 67 -6.41 2.48 -11.64
N ALA A 68 -6.08 1.24 -12.02
CA ALA A 68 -7.05 0.17 -12.23
C ALA A 68 -7.37 -0.61 -10.94
N GLY A 69 -6.67 -0.30 -9.83
CA GLY A 69 -6.85 -0.95 -8.54
C GLY A 69 -5.99 -2.20 -8.35
N ALA A 70 -4.95 -2.40 -9.19
CA ALA A 70 -3.98 -3.44 -8.94
C ALA A 70 -2.88 -2.95 -7.98
N ILE A 71 -2.29 -3.91 -7.25
CA ILE A 71 -1.21 -3.69 -6.32
C ILE A 71 -0.06 -4.65 -6.67
N ALA A 72 1.17 -4.12 -6.68
CA ALA A 72 2.37 -4.91 -6.94
C ALA A 72 3.51 -4.47 -6.03
N GLU A 73 4.41 -5.39 -5.71
CA GLU A 73 5.70 -5.05 -5.09
C GLU A 73 6.76 -4.88 -6.18
N VAL A 74 7.65 -3.92 -5.95
CA VAL A 74 8.84 -3.73 -6.76
C VAL A 74 9.79 -4.88 -6.48
N GLU A 75 10.20 -5.58 -7.53
CA GLU A 75 11.26 -6.57 -7.46
C GLU A 75 12.63 -5.86 -7.48
N LYS A 76 12.82 -5.01 -8.47
CA LYS A 76 14.05 -4.18 -8.59
C LYS A 76 13.83 -2.98 -9.52
N VAL A 77 14.65 -1.95 -9.34
CA VAL A 77 14.82 -0.87 -10.31
C VAL A 77 15.82 -1.35 -11.36
N VAL A 78 15.42 -1.34 -12.64
CA VAL A 78 16.24 -1.79 -13.76
C VAL A 78 17.16 -0.67 -14.26
N ASP A 79 16.55 0.49 -14.48
CA ASP A 79 17.24 1.70 -14.93
C ASP A 79 16.45 2.97 -14.55
N SER A 80 16.75 4.11 -15.15
CA SER A 80 16.08 5.38 -14.87
C SER A 80 14.61 5.41 -15.25
N ASP A 81 14.20 4.56 -16.17
CA ASP A 81 12.88 4.59 -16.81
C ASP A 81 12.05 3.33 -16.52
N ASN A 82 12.68 2.28 -15.98
CA ASN A 82 12.09 0.95 -15.86
C ASN A 82 12.23 0.33 -14.47
N ILE A 83 11.13 -0.27 -14.00
CA ILE A 83 11.05 -1.06 -12.77
C ILE A 83 10.47 -2.44 -13.11
N GLU A 84 11.05 -3.50 -12.55
CA GLU A 84 10.43 -4.84 -12.52
C GLU A 84 9.60 -5.03 -11.25
N LEU A 85 8.44 -5.68 -11.42
CA LEU A 85 7.43 -5.90 -10.39
C LEU A 85 7.21 -7.41 -10.20
N LEU A 86 6.84 -7.81 -8.99
CA LEU A 86 6.49 -9.21 -8.69
C LEU A 86 5.11 -9.62 -9.20
N SER A 87 4.23 -8.68 -9.52
CA SER A 87 2.92 -8.93 -10.11
C SER A 87 2.58 -7.89 -11.18
N ALA A 88 1.63 -8.24 -12.06
CA ALA A 88 1.27 -7.37 -13.17
C ALA A 88 0.46 -6.16 -12.73
N ILE A 89 0.71 -5.02 -13.38
CA ILE A 89 -0.09 -3.80 -13.31
C ILE A 89 -0.58 -3.40 -14.69
N ALA A 90 -1.58 -2.54 -14.75
CA ALA A 90 -2.07 -1.97 -16.00
C ALA A 90 -1.20 -0.80 -16.51
N ALA A 91 -1.36 -0.45 -17.77
CA ALA A 91 -0.95 0.87 -18.26
C ALA A 91 -1.84 1.94 -17.63
N GLY A 92 -1.29 3.13 -17.40
CA GLY A 92 -2.02 4.25 -16.79
C GLY A 92 -1.27 4.86 -15.60
N THR A 93 -1.96 5.66 -14.83
CA THR A 93 -1.33 6.33 -13.68
C THR A 93 -1.02 5.34 -12.56
N TYR A 94 0.07 5.62 -11.87
CA TYR A 94 0.53 4.83 -10.73
C TYR A 94 1.05 5.73 -9.61
N GLU A 95 1.10 5.15 -8.42
CA GLU A 95 1.72 5.73 -7.23
C GLU A 95 2.63 4.67 -6.60
N ILE A 96 3.84 5.08 -6.18
CA ILE A 96 4.79 4.21 -5.48
C ILE A 96 4.92 4.68 -4.05
N TYR A 97 4.81 3.74 -3.13
CA TYR A 97 4.91 3.91 -1.69
C TYR A 97 6.11 3.18 -1.15
N ASN A 98 6.60 3.60 0.02
CA ASN A 98 7.55 2.80 0.77
C ASN A 98 6.97 1.41 1.03
N GLY A 99 7.87 0.43 1.03
CA GLY A 99 7.51 -0.96 1.24
C GLY A 99 6.71 -1.16 2.51
N SER A 100 5.93 -2.23 2.50
CA SER A 100 5.17 -2.65 3.67
C SER A 100 6.09 -2.81 4.88
N TYR A 101 5.60 -2.43 6.05
CA TYR A 101 6.29 -2.70 7.30
C TYR A 101 6.61 -4.19 7.40
N THR A 102 7.88 -4.56 7.25
CA THR A 102 8.32 -5.88 7.64
C THR A 102 8.62 -5.86 9.13
N THR A 103 8.06 -6.81 9.85
CA THR A 103 8.13 -6.94 11.31
C THR A 103 9.54 -7.06 11.91
N THR A 104 10.59 -6.99 11.10
CA THR A 104 11.97 -7.26 11.53
C THR A 104 12.73 -6.06 12.05
N ASN A 105 12.33 -4.81 11.73
CA ASN A 105 13.13 -3.63 12.12
C ASN A 105 12.34 -2.41 12.62
N PHE A 106 11.02 -2.42 12.55
CA PHE A 106 10.19 -1.37 13.11
C PHE A 106 9.04 -2.04 13.88
N LYS A 107 8.78 -1.60 15.09
CA LYS A 107 7.50 -1.83 15.73
C LYS A 107 6.46 -1.12 14.87
N SER A 108 5.92 -1.83 13.89
CA SER A 108 4.74 -1.37 13.24
C SER A 108 3.61 -1.54 14.23
N ASP A 109 3.11 -0.47 14.77
CA ASP A 109 1.90 -0.51 15.58
C ASP A 109 0.66 -0.84 14.74
N GLY A 110 0.86 -1.10 13.44
CA GLY A 110 -0.20 -1.39 12.49
C GLY A 110 -1.00 -0.13 12.13
N PHE A 111 -2.13 -0.37 11.52
CA PHE A 111 -3.08 0.66 11.12
C PHE A 111 -4.41 0.40 11.79
N SER A 112 -5.08 1.46 12.24
CA SER A 112 -6.53 1.43 12.43
C SER A 112 -7.22 1.62 11.09
N LEU A 113 -8.42 1.07 10.92
CA LEU A 113 -9.14 1.16 9.65
C LEU A 113 -10.41 1.99 9.79
N TYR A 114 -10.68 2.82 8.79
CA TYR A 114 -11.98 3.42 8.56
C TYR A 114 -12.62 2.79 7.33
N ILE A 115 -13.87 2.33 7.44
CA ILE A 115 -14.57 1.58 6.42
C ILE A 115 -15.81 2.34 6.00
N THR A 116 -15.95 2.67 4.70
CA THR A 116 -17.10 3.42 4.20
C THR A 116 -18.25 2.53 3.71
N GLY A 117 -17.95 1.31 3.28
CA GLY A 117 -18.94 0.36 2.79
C GLY A 117 -19.01 -0.90 3.66
N ALA A 118 -20.21 -1.29 4.10
CA ALA A 118 -20.45 -2.46 4.96
C ALA A 118 -20.07 -3.77 4.26
N GLY A 119 -19.74 -4.79 5.05
CA GLY A 119 -19.42 -6.13 4.56
C GLY A 119 -18.58 -6.92 5.56
N ASN A 120 -17.98 -8.01 5.09
CA ASN A 120 -16.95 -8.71 5.84
C ASN A 120 -15.58 -8.09 5.55
N LEU A 121 -14.75 -8.02 6.57
CA LEU A 121 -13.39 -7.53 6.48
C LEU A 121 -12.43 -8.61 6.98
N SER A 122 -11.64 -9.19 6.09
CA SER A 122 -10.60 -10.15 6.43
C SER A 122 -9.28 -9.42 6.62
N VAL A 123 -8.74 -9.44 7.83
CA VAL A 123 -7.52 -8.69 8.17
C VAL A 123 -6.46 -9.59 8.77
N VAL A 124 -5.19 -9.19 8.60
CA VAL A 124 -4.06 -9.74 9.33
C VAL A 124 -3.61 -8.72 10.36
N THR A 125 -3.60 -9.12 11.62
CA THR A 125 -3.16 -8.27 12.73
C THR A 125 -1.64 -8.13 12.77
N VAL A 126 -1.12 -7.19 13.55
CA VAL A 126 0.32 -7.01 13.78
C VAL A 126 1.03 -8.25 14.34
N PHE A 127 0.27 -9.16 14.96
CA PHE A 127 0.79 -10.44 15.44
C PHE A 127 0.65 -11.60 14.44
N GLY A 128 0.22 -11.31 13.20
CA GLY A 128 0.10 -12.30 12.11
C GLY A 128 -1.18 -13.14 12.14
N ASN A 129 -2.13 -12.85 13.04
CA ASN A 129 -3.40 -13.57 13.08
C ASN A 129 -4.36 -13.06 12.01
N THR A 130 -4.97 -13.97 11.26
CA THR A 130 -6.05 -13.63 10.32
C THR A 130 -7.39 -13.68 11.03
N VAL A 131 -8.17 -12.61 10.91
CA VAL A 131 -9.51 -12.49 11.50
C VAL A 131 -10.49 -11.96 10.45
N VAL A 132 -11.71 -12.51 10.41
CA VAL A 132 -12.81 -11.99 9.59
C VAL A 132 -13.82 -11.32 10.50
N ILE A 133 -14.11 -10.06 10.26
CA ILE A 133 -14.96 -9.21 11.09
C ILE A 133 -16.08 -8.64 10.23
N PRO A 134 -17.37 -8.82 10.56
CA PRO A 134 -18.44 -8.08 9.93
C PRO A 134 -18.39 -6.61 10.36
N VAL A 135 -18.36 -5.70 9.40
CA VAL A 135 -18.29 -4.27 9.65
C VAL A 135 -19.48 -3.53 9.06
N LEU A 136 -19.87 -2.45 9.71
CA LEU A 136 -20.90 -1.53 9.21
C LEU A 136 -20.27 -0.44 8.34
N ALA A 137 -21.08 0.15 7.47
CA ALA A 137 -20.66 1.34 6.74
C ALA A 137 -20.36 2.50 7.71
N ASN A 138 -19.37 3.32 7.34
CA ASN A 138 -18.90 4.48 8.11
C ASN A 138 -18.49 4.12 9.55
N SER A 139 -17.79 2.99 9.71
CA SER A 139 -17.30 2.52 10.99
C SER A 139 -15.78 2.53 11.09
N PHE A 140 -15.28 2.65 12.33
CA PHE A 140 -13.88 2.47 12.66
C PHE A 140 -13.65 1.06 13.17
N LEU A 141 -12.55 0.45 12.75
CA LEU A 141 -12.00 -0.76 13.35
C LEU A 141 -10.75 -0.37 14.14
N ASP A 142 -10.87 -0.34 15.45
CA ASP A 142 -9.79 -0.05 16.38
C ASP A 142 -9.00 -1.33 16.70
N LEU A 143 -8.50 -1.97 15.66
CA LEU A 143 -7.64 -3.13 15.71
C LEU A 143 -6.40 -2.84 14.87
N GLN A 144 -5.22 -3.05 15.43
CA GLN A 144 -3.97 -2.84 14.71
C GLN A 144 -3.77 -3.93 13.66
N VAL A 145 -3.83 -3.55 12.39
CA VAL A 145 -3.73 -4.45 11.25
C VAL A 145 -2.55 -4.08 10.36
N ILE A 146 -1.96 -5.07 9.70
CA ILE A 146 -0.88 -4.89 8.74
C ILE A 146 -1.33 -5.18 7.32
N ARG A 147 -2.43 -5.91 7.13
CA ARG A 147 -2.95 -6.28 5.82
C ARG A 147 -4.46 -6.46 5.85
N VAL A 148 -5.09 -6.08 4.76
CA VAL A 148 -6.46 -6.47 4.42
C VAL A 148 -6.39 -7.50 3.30
N ASN A 149 -6.88 -8.72 3.56
CA ASN A 149 -6.87 -9.76 2.56
C ASN A 149 -7.95 -9.48 1.49
N ALA A 150 -7.65 -9.79 0.22
CA ALA A 150 -8.64 -9.77 -0.85
C ALA A 150 -9.65 -10.91 -0.64
N THR A 151 -9.16 -12.10 -0.29
CA THR A 151 -10.01 -13.25 0.03
C THR A 151 -10.74 -13.04 1.37
N GLY A 152 -12.06 -13.10 1.32
CA GLY A 152 -12.92 -12.95 2.51
C GLY A 152 -13.29 -11.51 2.85
N THR A 153 -12.80 -10.52 2.12
CA THR A 153 -13.21 -9.11 2.25
C THR A 153 -14.30 -8.81 1.22
N THR A 154 -15.44 -8.31 1.70
CA THR A 154 -16.54 -7.77 0.88
C THR A 154 -16.87 -6.33 1.24
N ALA A 155 -16.30 -5.81 2.33
CA ALA A 155 -16.34 -4.41 2.69
C ALA A 155 -15.61 -3.56 1.64
N THR A 156 -16.04 -2.31 1.47
CA THR A 156 -15.48 -1.40 0.45
C THR A 156 -15.09 -0.06 1.05
N GLY A 157 -14.27 0.72 0.31
CA GLY A 157 -13.82 2.03 0.77
C GLY A 157 -13.06 1.96 2.09
N ILE A 158 -12.02 1.14 2.11
CA ILE A 158 -11.19 0.90 3.29
C ILE A 158 -10.02 1.89 3.29
N ILE A 159 -9.88 2.62 4.37
CA ILE A 159 -8.82 3.60 4.59
C ILE A 159 -8.01 3.15 5.80
N ALA A 160 -6.72 2.98 5.62
CA ALA A 160 -5.80 2.73 6.72
C ALA A 160 -5.30 4.06 7.30
N LEU A 161 -5.34 4.16 8.61
CA LEU A 161 -4.98 5.33 9.37
C LEU A 161 -3.73 5.02 10.20
N GLN A 162 -2.64 5.72 9.94
CA GLN A 162 -1.41 5.59 10.70
C GLN A 162 -1.54 6.36 12.03
N ILE A 163 -1.31 5.64 13.13
CA ILE A 163 -1.34 6.23 14.47
C ILE A 163 -0.02 6.98 14.71
N GLN A 164 -0.10 8.12 15.35
CA GLN A 164 1.07 8.86 15.86
C GLN A 164 1.49 8.23 17.18
N ASP A 165 2.75 7.78 17.27
CA ASP A 165 3.43 7.43 18.52
C ASP A 165 3.89 8.68 19.31
#